data_c7909bcf7a2305959d71d11b7a2ab950
#
_entry.id   c7909bcf7a2305959d71d11b7a2ab950
#
_cell.length_a   1.000
_cell.length_b   1.000
_cell.length_c   1.000
_cell.angle_alpha   90.00
_cell.angle_beta   90.00
_cell.angle_gamma   90.00
#
_symmetry.space_group_name_H-M   'P 1'
#
loop_
_entity.id
_entity.type
_entity.pdbx_description
1 polymer ?
#
loop_
_entity_poly.entity_id
_entity_poly.type
_entity_poly.pdbx_seq_one_letter_code
_entity_poly.pdbx_strand_id
1 'polypeptide(L)'
;MKLKNYLLASTALVALSFMTACTEEDPISNSDGTENTDGNDENNGGNNEENTDNVIVWPADTIVKLEGHYTVPEGKSLVIKEGVQVIVSTDGVGANHAPIEFTVNGNLYCEGTAEKPVLFSIPESERTEENILAGMWGGIVATSTCSEMLIDHTIIEYTGAQVIEGSPAASAGIYTAGDDAYPQITTDNINGRYVITNSILRNGWSDGIYLMGGNAIVANNIFAANGYDGAEAVNVKAGCVADVAGNVMFSPNTNGLKLSSSGQSDERAMAKIQAYNNTIINAGWRRDGEKGGCVYVEKNALANVFNNLMVNCKFRAMTPNYKTPNLPDEGYNDQSVIDYNYYASGTQKSDVVFAEESGVAYAWEGYAYAHKNYYEGVVDAHSVITKTAEECAVNDPKFMNFPINEVALTDYVYNNAWDFHVQAGSPVLTGAYDGNDAALAPYFGTEGLSVNGKSYTSPKVEARFGAYGTK
;
A
#
# COMPACT_ATOMS: atom_id res chain seq x y z
N MET A 1 -21.57 -14.73 -43.06
CA MET A 1 -21.70 -16.19 -43.07
C MET A 1 -21.68 -16.67 -41.59
N LYS A 2 -22.90 -17.05 -41.15
CA LYS A 2 -23.29 -17.77 -39.90
C LYS A 2 -22.70 -17.36 -38.55
N LEU A 3 -23.54 -16.56 -37.84
CA LEU A 3 -23.65 -16.48 -36.37
C LEU A 3 -23.88 -17.87 -35.77
N LYS A 4 -23.30 -18.14 -34.61
CA LYS A 4 -23.84 -19.13 -33.66
C LYS A 4 -23.98 -18.48 -32.30
N ASN A 5 -25.22 -18.27 -31.93
CA ASN A 5 -25.69 -17.96 -30.58
C ASN A 5 -25.44 -19.15 -29.66
N TYR A 6 -24.92 -18.90 -28.45
CA TYR A 6 -25.15 -19.78 -27.30
C TYR A 6 -25.79 -18.98 -26.17
N LEU A 7 -27.07 -19.28 -26.02
CA LEU A 7 -27.88 -19.01 -24.84
C LEU A 7 -27.52 -20.09 -23.81
N LEU A 8 -27.17 -19.72 -22.60
CA LEU A 8 -27.16 -20.63 -21.47
C LEU A 8 -27.90 -20.01 -20.28
N ALA A 9 -28.96 -20.72 -19.92
CA ALA A 9 -29.87 -20.39 -18.86
C ALA A 9 -29.26 -20.65 -17.48
N SER A 10 -29.50 -19.72 -16.58
CA SER A 10 -29.28 -19.84 -15.16
C SER A 10 -30.31 -20.73 -14.49
N THR A 11 -29.90 -21.74 -13.76
CA THR A 11 -30.72 -22.36 -12.73
C THR A 11 -30.00 -22.25 -11.38
N ALA A 12 -30.59 -21.46 -10.50
CA ALA A 12 -30.26 -21.40 -9.10
C ALA A 12 -30.69 -22.70 -8.41
N LEU A 13 -29.77 -23.31 -7.64
CA LEU A 13 -30.14 -24.36 -6.69
C LEU A 13 -29.62 -23.94 -5.31
N VAL A 14 -30.56 -23.58 -4.45
CA VAL A 14 -30.37 -23.39 -3.02
C VAL A 14 -30.38 -24.79 -2.40
N ALA A 15 -29.32 -25.15 -1.71
CA ALA A 15 -29.34 -26.30 -0.81
C ALA A 15 -28.82 -25.87 0.56
N LEU A 16 -29.77 -25.72 1.49
CA LEU A 16 -29.57 -25.79 2.93
C LEU A 16 -29.20 -27.23 3.27
N SER A 17 -28.17 -27.46 4.05
CA SER A 17 -28.05 -28.66 4.84
C SER A 17 -27.34 -28.44 6.15
N PHE A 18 -28.02 -28.90 7.16
CA PHE A 18 -27.80 -28.82 8.59
C PHE A 18 -26.59 -29.64 9.06
N MET A 19 -26.11 -29.20 10.21
CA MET A 19 -25.13 -29.81 11.11
C MET A 19 -25.36 -31.29 11.37
N THR A 20 -24.28 -32.03 11.56
CA THR A 20 -24.20 -33.04 12.61
C THR A 20 -22.74 -33.11 13.09
N ALA A 21 -22.59 -32.88 14.37
CA ALA A 21 -21.42 -33.21 15.16
C ALA A 21 -21.29 -34.71 15.33
N CYS A 22 -20.07 -35.21 15.25
CA CYS A 22 -19.72 -36.49 15.92
C CYS A 22 -18.34 -36.31 16.55
N THR A 23 -18.39 -36.43 17.84
CA THR A 23 -17.30 -36.66 18.78
C THR A 23 -16.75 -38.07 18.61
N GLU A 24 -15.43 -38.24 18.64
CA GLU A 24 -14.83 -39.46 19.19
C GLU A 24 -13.53 -39.11 19.91
N GLU A 25 -13.42 -39.74 21.10
CA GLU A 25 -12.47 -39.53 22.17
C GLU A 25 -11.17 -40.35 21.97
N ASP A 26 -10.13 -39.82 22.51
CA ASP A 26 -8.86 -40.26 23.11
C ASP A 26 -8.35 -41.72 23.01
N PRO A 27 -7.03 -41.98 23.27
CA PRO A 27 -6.66 -42.15 24.66
C PRO A 27 -5.34 -41.55 25.16
N ILE A 28 -5.43 -41.14 26.40
CA ILE A 28 -4.44 -40.80 27.40
C ILE A 28 -3.35 -41.87 27.55
N SER A 29 -2.09 -41.46 27.73
CA SER A 29 -1.16 -42.22 28.55
C SER A 29 -0.34 -41.31 29.47
N ASN A 30 -0.57 -41.53 30.75
CA ASN A 30 0.16 -40.99 31.89
C ASN A 30 1.59 -41.52 31.97
N SER A 31 2.50 -40.74 32.51
CA SER A 31 3.46 -41.18 33.53
C SER A 31 4.00 -40.02 34.36
N ASP A 32 3.55 -39.98 35.55
CA ASP A 32 4.12 -39.67 36.87
C ASP A 32 5.59 -39.24 36.92
N GLY A 33 5.82 -38.16 37.67
CA GLY A 33 6.12 -38.10 39.11
C GLY A 33 7.47 -37.47 39.34
N THR A 34 7.62 -36.43 40.10
CA THR A 34 7.87 -36.39 41.55
C THR A 34 8.23 -34.96 41.97
N GLU A 35 7.68 -34.62 43.14
CA GLU A 35 7.93 -33.44 43.95
C GLU A 35 9.38 -33.33 44.44
N ASN A 36 9.89 -32.08 44.69
CA ASN A 36 10.30 -31.63 46.04
C ASN A 36 10.78 -30.18 46.02
N THR A 37 10.12 -29.34 46.72
CA THR A 37 10.32 -28.61 47.99
C THR A 37 11.49 -27.63 48.07
N ASP A 38 11.06 -26.40 48.41
CA ASP A 38 11.60 -25.38 49.31
C ASP A 38 13.06 -24.87 49.22
N GLY A 39 13.15 -23.56 49.14
CA GLY A 39 14.34 -22.78 49.47
C GLY A 39 14.17 -21.33 49.14
N ASN A 40 13.63 -20.55 50.07
CA ASN A 40 13.71 -19.12 50.14
C ASN A 40 15.19 -18.66 50.03
N ASP A 41 15.45 -17.68 49.20
CA ASP A 41 16.37 -16.58 49.58
C ASP A 41 16.11 -15.34 48.72
N GLU A 42 15.79 -14.27 49.41
CA GLU A 42 15.79 -12.92 48.92
C GLU A 42 17.21 -12.51 48.52
N ASN A 43 17.38 -12.05 47.27
CA ASN A 43 18.32 -10.95 47.08
C ASN A 43 17.99 -10.12 45.84
N ASN A 44 17.85 -8.86 46.12
CA ASN A 44 17.61 -7.71 45.29
C ASN A 44 18.82 -7.47 44.36
N GLY A 45 18.55 -7.34 43.06
CA GLY A 45 19.55 -6.94 42.08
C GLY A 45 18.89 -6.86 40.70
N GLY A 46 18.28 -5.71 40.38
CA GLY A 46 17.72 -5.47 39.07
C GLY A 46 18.79 -5.54 37.99
N ASN A 47 18.82 -6.62 37.28
CA ASN A 47 19.36 -6.72 35.95
C ASN A 47 18.16 -6.94 35.02
N ASN A 48 17.83 -5.94 34.22
CA ASN A 48 17.05 -6.12 33.01
C ASN A 48 17.90 -7.02 32.08
N GLU A 49 17.84 -8.33 32.27
CA GLU A 49 18.21 -9.27 31.22
C GLU A 49 17.15 -9.12 30.13
N GLU A 50 17.53 -8.48 29.01
CA GLU A 50 16.76 -8.57 27.79
C GLU A 50 16.54 -10.04 27.51
N ASN A 51 15.28 -10.47 27.48
CA ASN A 51 14.89 -11.85 27.20
C ASN A 51 15.21 -12.15 25.71
N THR A 52 16.45 -12.52 25.44
CA THR A 52 16.99 -12.78 24.09
C THR A 52 16.36 -14.00 23.43
N ASP A 53 15.65 -14.83 24.20
CA ASP A 53 15.01 -16.05 23.68
C ASP A 53 13.85 -15.78 22.70
N ASN A 54 13.32 -14.56 22.68
CA ASN A 54 12.20 -14.18 21.81
C ASN A 54 12.59 -13.35 20.59
N VAL A 55 13.88 -13.06 20.40
CA VAL A 55 14.36 -12.24 19.28
C VAL A 55 15.23 -13.08 18.35
N ILE A 56 14.81 -13.14 17.08
CA ILE A 56 15.56 -13.74 15.97
C ILE A 56 16.26 -12.59 15.26
N VAL A 57 17.57 -12.69 15.00
CA VAL A 57 18.34 -11.66 14.29
C VAL A 57 18.94 -12.24 13.02
N TRP A 58 18.67 -11.59 11.88
CA TRP A 58 19.46 -11.78 10.68
C TRP A 58 20.54 -10.70 10.64
N PRO A 59 21.81 -11.10 10.79
CA PRO A 59 22.89 -10.13 10.93
C PRO A 59 23.18 -9.38 9.63
N ALA A 60 23.77 -8.18 9.76
CA ALA A 60 24.09 -7.31 8.64
C ALA A 60 24.87 -8.01 7.52
N ASP A 61 24.63 -7.59 6.29
CA ASP A 61 25.30 -8.06 5.06
C ASP A 61 25.14 -9.58 4.80
N THR A 62 24.10 -10.20 5.34
CA THR A 62 23.81 -11.64 5.16
C THR A 62 22.89 -11.89 3.96
N ILE A 63 23.09 -12.99 3.26
CA ILE A 63 22.16 -13.49 2.23
C ILE A 63 21.34 -14.63 2.84
N VAL A 64 20.03 -14.43 2.89
CA VAL A 64 19.04 -15.42 3.33
C VAL A 64 18.28 -15.92 2.10
N LYS A 65 18.32 -17.22 1.84
CA LYS A 65 17.56 -17.84 0.74
C LYS A 65 16.30 -18.48 1.30
N LEU A 66 15.16 -18.14 0.72
CA LEU A 66 13.89 -18.74 1.06
C LEU A 66 13.49 -19.73 -0.04
N GLU A 67 13.60 -21.01 0.27
CA GLU A 67 13.16 -22.12 -0.58
C GLU A 67 11.76 -22.64 -0.22
N GLY A 68 11.10 -21.99 0.75
CA GLY A 68 9.77 -22.29 1.25
C GLY A 68 9.16 -21.11 1.98
N HIS A 69 7.90 -21.24 2.40
CA HIS A 69 7.25 -20.23 3.23
C HIS A 69 8.08 -19.95 4.49
N TYR A 70 8.19 -18.68 4.86
CA TYR A 70 8.83 -18.28 6.10
C TYR A 70 7.80 -17.66 7.04
N THR A 71 7.83 -18.06 8.31
CA THR A 71 6.93 -17.53 9.32
C THR A 71 7.72 -16.99 10.50
N VAL A 72 7.48 -15.74 10.86
CA VAL A 72 7.86 -15.19 12.16
C VAL A 72 6.80 -15.62 13.15
N PRO A 73 7.11 -16.51 14.11
CA PRO A 73 6.10 -17.05 15.02
C PRO A 73 5.51 -15.99 15.95
N GLU A 74 4.27 -16.17 16.37
CA GLU A 74 3.64 -15.35 17.39
C GLU A 74 4.50 -15.30 18.67
N GLY A 75 4.58 -14.14 19.30
CA GLY A 75 5.42 -13.88 20.48
C GLY A 75 6.93 -13.80 20.19
N LYS A 76 7.35 -13.94 18.93
CA LYS A 76 8.72 -13.72 18.49
C LYS A 76 8.84 -12.40 17.72
N SER A 77 10.04 -11.86 17.71
CA SER A 77 10.42 -10.72 16.86
C SER A 77 11.56 -11.11 15.94
N LEU A 78 11.44 -10.78 14.65
CA LEU A 78 12.54 -10.90 13.71
C LEU A 78 13.12 -9.52 13.45
N VAL A 79 14.43 -9.37 13.69
CA VAL A 79 15.19 -8.17 13.34
C VAL A 79 16.08 -8.47 12.15
N ILE A 80 15.86 -7.77 11.04
CA ILE A 80 16.66 -7.88 9.83
C ILE A 80 17.55 -6.64 9.76
N LYS A 81 18.86 -6.84 9.84
CA LYS A 81 19.84 -5.76 9.87
C LYS A 81 20.15 -5.21 8.47
N GLU A 82 20.83 -4.08 8.43
CA GLU A 82 21.23 -3.40 7.19
C GLU A 82 22.00 -4.31 6.23
N GLY A 83 21.71 -4.19 4.94
CA GLY A 83 22.38 -4.93 3.86
C GLY A 83 22.00 -6.40 3.75
N VAL A 84 21.05 -6.90 4.56
CA VAL A 84 20.54 -8.26 4.41
C VAL A 84 19.78 -8.38 3.09
N GLN A 85 20.06 -9.45 2.33
CA GLN A 85 19.36 -9.80 1.12
C GLN A 85 18.54 -11.07 1.34
N VAL A 86 17.22 -10.95 1.26
CA VAL A 86 16.27 -12.07 1.31
C VAL A 86 15.93 -12.44 -0.12
N ILE A 87 16.47 -13.56 -0.58
CA ILE A 87 16.30 -14.05 -1.96
C ILE A 87 15.28 -15.17 -1.94
N VAL A 88 14.13 -14.92 -2.53
CA VAL A 88 12.97 -15.82 -2.55
C VAL A 88 12.99 -16.66 -3.82
N SER A 89 12.90 -17.99 -3.68
CA SER A 89 12.77 -18.90 -4.83
C SER A 89 11.43 -18.67 -5.54
N THR A 90 11.46 -18.75 -6.85
CA THR A 90 10.28 -18.61 -7.71
C THR A 90 9.62 -19.95 -8.05
N ASP A 91 10.21 -21.08 -7.59
CA ASP A 91 9.69 -22.42 -7.86
C ASP A 91 8.38 -22.73 -7.13
N GLY A 92 8.08 -21.98 -6.05
CA GLY A 92 6.94 -22.23 -5.18
C GLY A 92 7.11 -23.46 -4.28
N VAL A 93 6.08 -23.80 -3.50
CA VAL A 93 6.10 -24.83 -2.47
C VAL A 93 5.10 -25.93 -2.77
N GLY A 94 5.51 -27.19 -2.58
CA GLY A 94 4.67 -28.36 -2.73
C GLY A 94 4.31 -28.69 -4.19
N ALA A 95 3.37 -29.62 -4.35
CA ALA A 95 2.97 -30.09 -5.67
C ALA A 95 2.21 -29.03 -6.52
N ASN A 96 1.60 -28.06 -5.84
CA ASN A 96 0.83 -26.99 -6.48
C ASN A 96 1.72 -25.77 -6.79
N HIS A 97 3.00 -25.79 -6.45
CA HIS A 97 3.90 -24.65 -6.60
C HIS A 97 3.35 -23.37 -5.95
N ALA A 98 2.80 -23.48 -4.72
CA ALA A 98 2.27 -22.33 -4.01
C ALA A 98 3.35 -21.24 -3.85
N PRO A 99 3.07 -19.98 -4.25
CA PRO A 99 4.06 -18.91 -4.17
C PRO A 99 4.56 -18.74 -2.74
N ILE A 100 5.88 -18.56 -2.60
CA ILE A 100 6.47 -18.39 -1.28
C ILE A 100 5.92 -17.12 -0.62
N GLU A 101 5.41 -17.26 0.60
CA GLU A 101 4.90 -16.19 1.44
C GLU A 101 5.82 -15.97 2.64
N PHE A 102 5.98 -14.69 3.01
CA PHE A 102 6.64 -14.27 4.25
C PHE A 102 5.57 -13.85 5.27
N THR A 103 5.19 -14.79 6.12
CA THR A 103 4.13 -14.60 7.12
C THR A 103 4.69 -14.01 8.41
N VAL A 104 4.06 -12.99 8.96
CA VAL A 104 4.44 -12.35 10.21
C VAL A 104 3.32 -12.48 11.24
N ASN A 105 3.38 -13.51 12.07
CA ASN A 105 2.49 -13.68 13.22
C ASN A 105 3.03 -12.95 14.47
N GLY A 106 4.34 -12.83 14.57
CA GLY A 106 5.03 -12.03 15.60
C GLY A 106 5.30 -10.60 15.13
N ASN A 107 6.49 -10.08 15.41
CA ASN A 107 6.90 -8.75 14.98
C ASN A 107 8.02 -8.82 13.93
N LEU A 108 8.06 -7.85 13.04
CA LEU A 108 9.11 -7.72 12.01
C LEU A 108 9.75 -6.34 12.07
N TYR A 109 11.07 -6.30 12.12
CA TYR A 109 11.83 -5.06 12.09
C TYR A 109 12.93 -5.15 11.02
N CYS A 110 12.71 -4.52 9.87
CA CYS A 110 13.71 -4.30 8.82
C CYS A 110 14.41 -2.97 9.12
N GLU A 111 15.67 -3.05 9.54
CA GLU A 111 16.48 -1.90 9.96
C GLU A 111 17.58 -1.65 8.92
N GLY A 112 17.19 -1.31 7.68
CA GLY A 112 18.12 -0.91 6.63
C GLY A 112 18.68 0.50 6.83
N THR A 113 19.61 0.89 5.97
CA THR A 113 20.09 2.28 5.83
C THR A 113 20.06 2.70 4.36
N ALA A 114 20.21 3.99 4.09
CA ALA A 114 20.25 4.48 2.71
C ALA A 114 21.38 3.86 1.88
N GLU A 115 22.53 3.59 2.52
CA GLU A 115 23.70 2.99 1.91
C GLU A 115 23.62 1.46 1.83
N LYS A 116 22.90 0.84 2.78
CA LYS A 116 22.75 -0.61 2.90
C LYS A 116 21.27 -0.98 3.16
N PRO A 117 20.38 -0.86 2.17
CA PRO A 117 19.00 -1.24 2.36
C PRO A 117 18.86 -2.75 2.58
N VAL A 118 17.80 -3.15 3.28
CA VAL A 118 17.35 -4.54 3.28
C VAL A 118 16.70 -4.82 1.92
N LEU A 119 16.93 -5.99 1.36
CA LEU A 119 16.36 -6.39 0.06
C LEU A 119 15.51 -7.65 0.21
N PHE A 120 14.27 -7.61 -0.25
CA PHE A 120 13.44 -8.78 -0.55
C PHE A 120 13.24 -8.86 -2.06
N SER A 121 13.81 -9.88 -2.68
CA SER A 121 13.78 -10.04 -4.13
C SER A 121 13.91 -11.50 -4.55
N ILE A 122 13.85 -11.73 -5.85
CA ILE A 122 14.07 -13.02 -6.51
C ILE A 122 15.55 -13.18 -6.89
N PRO A 123 15.99 -14.35 -7.38
CA PRO A 123 17.36 -14.54 -7.90
C PRO A 123 17.74 -13.46 -8.92
N GLU A 124 18.97 -12.97 -8.88
CA GLU A 124 19.44 -11.87 -9.74
C GLU A 124 19.25 -12.17 -11.24
N SER A 125 19.45 -13.42 -11.64
CA SER A 125 19.27 -13.85 -13.02
C SER A 125 17.82 -13.74 -13.54
N GLU A 126 16.85 -13.61 -12.63
CA GLU A 126 15.43 -13.51 -12.94
C GLU A 126 14.90 -12.07 -12.82
N ARG A 127 15.72 -11.11 -12.37
CA ARG A 127 15.36 -9.69 -12.25
C ARG A 127 15.42 -9.00 -13.62
N THR A 128 14.54 -9.39 -14.52
CA THR A 128 14.46 -8.88 -15.90
C THR A 128 13.24 -7.99 -16.08
N GLU A 129 13.20 -7.20 -17.15
CA GLU A 129 12.03 -6.38 -17.50
C GLU A 129 10.80 -7.25 -17.78
N GLU A 130 10.97 -8.47 -18.30
CA GLU A 130 9.89 -9.41 -18.56
C GLU A 130 9.19 -9.88 -17.28
N ASN A 131 9.91 -9.87 -16.16
CA ASN A 131 9.39 -10.28 -14.85
C ASN A 131 8.82 -9.12 -14.03
N ILE A 132 8.90 -7.89 -14.51
CA ILE A 132 8.16 -6.77 -13.93
C ILE A 132 6.67 -7.06 -14.08
N LEU A 133 5.92 -6.98 -12.96
CA LEU A 133 4.49 -7.30 -12.89
C LEU A 133 4.16 -8.79 -13.21
N ALA A 134 5.11 -9.71 -13.09
CA ALA A 134 4.86 -11.13 -13.32
C ALA A 134 4.36 -11.90 -12.07
N GLY A 135 4.46 -11.29 -10.88
CA GLY A 135 4.02 -11.93 -9.64
C GLY A 135 4.88 -13.17 -9.31
N MET A 136 6.18 -12.99 -9.12
CA MET A 136 7.14 -14.08 -9.02
C MET A 136 7.14 -14.78 -7.66
N TRP A 137 6.70 -14.10 -6.61
CA TRP A 137 6.54 -14.65 -5.26
C TRP A 137 5.37 -13.94 -4.57
N GLY A 138 4.97 -14.41 -3.38
CA GLY A 138 3.88 -13.83 -2.63
C GLY A 138 4.16 -12.39 -2.21
N GLY A 139 4.37 -12.19 -0.93
CA GLY A 139 4.62 -10.89 -0.30
C GLY A 139 4.82 -11.07 1.20
N ILE A 140 4.84 -9.95 1.93
CA ILE A 140 4.92 -9.93 3.39
C ILE A 140 3.50 -9.80 3.94
N VAL A 141 3.05 -10.79 4.71
CA VAL A 141 1.70 -10.84 5.29
C VAL A 141 1.78 -10.76 6.81
N ALA A 142 1.53 -9.57 7.37
CA ALA A 142 1.39 -9.36 8.80
C ALA A 142 -0.05 -9.67 9.21
N THR A 143 -0.20 -10.77 9.96
CA THR A 143 -1.50 -11.31 10.36
C THR A 143 -2.12 -10.53 11.52
N SER A 144 -3.32 -10.92 11.94
CA SER A 144 -4.04 -10.29 13.06
C SER A 144 -3.31 -10.38 14.41
N THR A 145 -2.27 -11.20 14.53
CA THR A 145 -1.44 -11.32 15.75
C THR A 145 -0.16 -10.47 15.68
N CYS A 146 0.20 -9.92 14.50
CA CYS A 146 1.34 -9.03 14.36
C CYS A 146 1.08 -7.69 15.02
N SER A 147 1.77 -7.42 16.13
CA SER A 147 1.57 -6.18 16.90
C SER A 147 2.40 -5.01 16.40
N GLU A 148 3.56 -5.28 15.82
CA GLU A 148 4.49 -4.25 15.35
C GLU A 148 5.20 -4.67 14.05
N MET A 149 5.32 -3.72 13.12
CA MET A 149 6.17 -3.89 11.95
C MET A 149 6.89 -2.58 11.64
N LEU A 150 8.20 -2.67 11.45
CA LEU A 150 9.06 -1.63 10.92
C LEU A 150 9.62 -2.08 9.57
N ILE A 151 9.38 -1.31 8.54
CA ILE A 151 10.01 -1.44 7.22
C ILE A 151 10.73 -0.13 6.96
N ASP A 152 12.01 -0.07 7.23
CA ASP A 152 12.83 1.13 7.06
C ASP A 152 14.00 0.85 6.12
N HIS A 153 14.19 1.71 5.13
CA HIS A 153 15.21 1.56 4.08
C HIS A 153 15.24 0.13 3.50
N THR A 154 14.09 -0.32 3.03
CA THR A 154 13.90 -1.68 2.52
C THR A 154 13.43 -1.63 1.06
N ILE A 155 13.96 -2.52 0.24
CA ILE A 155 13.51 -2.73 -1.15
C ILE A 155 12.71 -4.03 -1.21
N ILE A 156 11.46 -3.97 -1.68
CA ILE A 156 10.59 -5.13 -1.87
C ILE A 156 10.14 -5.14 -3.34
N GLU A 157 10.43 -6.23 -4.05
CA GLU A 157 10.19 -6.26 -5.48
C GLU A 157 9.78 -7.64 -6.01
N TYR A 158 9.12 -7.67 -7.18
CA TYR A 158 8.67 -8.87 -7.91
C TYR A 158 7.63 -9.72 -7.18
N THR A 159 6.88 -9.15 -6.26
CA THR A 159 5.79 -9.79 -5.51
C THR A 159 4.51 -9.88 -6.34
N GLY A 160 3.46 -10.41 -5.73
CA GLY A 160 2.12 -10.30 -6.28
C GLY A 160 1.64 -11.56 -6.97
N ALA A 161 2.26 -12.70 -6.71
CA ALA A 161 1.74 -13.97 -7.19
C ALA A 161 0.30 -14.21 -6.72
N GLN A 162 -0.45 -14.98 -7.47
CA GLN A 162 -1.81 -15.35 -7.10
C GLN A 162 -1.81 -16.23 -5.84
N VAL A 163 -2.70 -15.93 -4.91
CA VAL A 163 -2.98 -16.80 -3.78
C VAL A 163 -3.66 -18.06 -4.28
N ILE A 164 -3.11 -19.24 -3.98
CA ILE A 164 -3.68 -20.51 -4.42
C ILE A 164 -3.86 -21.47 -3.24
N GLU A 165 -4.47 -22.62 -3.48
CA GLU A 165 -4.56 -23.67 -2.48
C GLU A 165 -3.16 -24.11 -2.01
N GLY A 166 -2.93 -24.10 -0.70
CA GLY A 166 -1.62 -24.33 -0.08
C GLY A 166 -0.89 -23.05 0.34
N SER A 167 -1.38 -21.88 -0.05
CA SER A 167 -0.87 -20.58 0.42
C SER A 167 -1.22 -20.40 1.91
N PRO A 168 -0.28 -19.97 2.78
CA PRO A 168 -0.57 -19.71 4.19
C PRO A 168 -1.68 -18.67 4.40
N ALA A 169 -1.70 -17.59 3.65
CA ALA A 169 -2.74 -16.55 3.73
C ALA A 169 -4.13 -17.08 3.38
N ALA A 170 -4.25 -18.03 2.44
CA ALA A 170 -5.51 -18.69 2.15
C ALA A 170 -5.95 -19.60 3.32
N SER A 171 -5.02 -20.35 3.90
CA SER A 171 -5.28 -21.21 5.06
C SER A 171 -5.67 -20.40 6.29
N ALA A 172 -5.16 -19.19 6.45
CA ALA A 172 -5.52 -18.25 7.51
C ALA A 172 -6.82 -17.46 7.24
N GLY A 173 -7.43 -17.61 6.05
CA GLY A 173 -8.64 -16.87 5.66
C GLY A 173 -8.42 -15.37 5.42
N ILE A 174 -7.18 -14.94 5.21
CA ILE A 174 -6.83 -13.55 4.89
C ILE A 174 -7.17 -13.25 3.43
N TYR A 175 -6.89 -14.19 2.54
CA TYR A 175 -7.17 -14.11 1.11
C TYR A 175 -7.89 -15.36 0.60
N THR A 176 -8.62 -15.20 -0.50
CA THR A 176 -9.33 -16.29 -1.16
C THR A 176 -8.46 -16.90 -2.24
N ALA A 177 -8.20 -18.19 -2.15
CA ALA A 177 -7.43 -18.92 -3.16
C ALA A 177 -8.13 -18.86 -4.53
N GLY A 178 -7.41 -18.48 -5.56
CA GLY A 178 -7.90 -18.35 -6.93
C GLY A 178 -8.47 -16.98 -7.29
N ASP A 179 -8.86 -16.15 -6.30
CA ASP A 179 -9.48 -14.85 -6.53
C ASP A 179 -8.50 -13.70 -6.25
N ASP A 180 -7.66 -13.84 -5.22
CA ASP A 180 -6.78 -12.76 -4.74
C ASP A 180 -5.33 -12.97 -5.17
N ALA A 181 -4.59 -11.87 -5.30
CA ALA A 181 -3.14 -11.86 -5.45
C ALA A 181 -2.50 -11.14 -4.26
N TYR A 182 -1.28 -11.55 -3.90
CA TYR A 182 -0.57 -10.98 -2.75
C TYR A 182 -0.20 -9.51 -2.99
N PRO A 183 -0.56 -8.56 -2.11
CA PRO A 183 0.13 -7.27 -2.01
C PRO A 183 1.61 -7.46 -1.62
N GLN A 184 2.44 -6.44 -1.87
CA GLN A 184 3.84 -6.49 -1.40
C GLN A 184 3.89 -6.52 0.13
N ILE A 185 3.03 -5.72 0.79
CA ILE A 185 2.84 -5.73 2.25
C ILE A 185 1.35 -5.75 2.56
N THR A 186 0.94 -6.66 3.44
CA THR A 186 -0.41 -6.74 4.02
C THR A 186 -0.32 -6.54 5.53
N THR A 187 -1.29 -5.82 6.12
CA THR A 187 -1.48 -5.73 7.57
C THR A 187 -2.91 -6.06 7.95
N ASP A 188 -3.15 -6.80 9.06
CA ASP A 188 -4.50 -7.21 9.43
C ASP A 188 -4.87 -6.94 10.91
N ASN A 189 -3.90 -6.69 11.78
CA ASN A 189 -4.19 -6.39 13.19
C ASN A 189 -4.72 -4.97 13.38
N ILE A 190 -5.99 -4.81 13.78
CA ILE A 190 -6.60 -3.50 14.03
C ILE A 190 -5.92 -2.70 15.16
N ASN A 191 -5.18 -3.37 16.04
CA ASN A 191 -4.41 -2.76 17.13
C ASN A 191 -2.90 -2.69 16.82
N GLY A 192 -2.50 -3.15 15.63
CA GLY A 192 -1.10 -3.15 15.19
C GLY A 192 -0.54 -1.74 15.04
N ARG A 193 0.78 -1.64 15.11
CA ARG A 193 1.56 -0.41 14.86
C ARG A 193 2.55 -0.68 13.75
N TYR A 194 2.41 0.06 12.66
CA TYR A 194 3.14 -0.19 11.42
C TYR A 194 3.84 1.08 10.95
N VAL A 195 5.15 1.00 10.75
CA VAL A 195 5.97 2.10 10.21
C VAL A 195 6.65 1.59 8.95
N ILE A 196 6.27 2.15 7.80
CA ILE A 196 6.82 1.81 6.49
C ILE A 196 7.39 3.09 5.92
N THR A 197 8.71 3.22 5.92
CA THR A 197 9.36 4.48 5.61
C THR A 197 10.65 4.31 4.82
N ASN A 198 11.04 5.35 4.05
CA ASN A 198 12.30 5.41 3.30
C ASN A 198 12.57 4.20 2.40
N SER A 199 11.53 3.51 1.97
CA SER A 199 11.60 2.21 1.32
C SER A 199 11.15 2.27 -0.14
N ILE A 200 11.50 1.25 -0.91
CA ILE A 200 11.13 1.13 -2.33
C ILE A 200 10.29 -0.14 -2.51
N LEU A 201 9.05 0.04 -2.93
CA LEU A 201 8.13 -1.05 -3.25
C LEU A 201 7.85 -1.00 -4.76
N ARG A 202 8.38 -1.98 -5.51
CA ARG A 202 8.31 -1.93 -6.97
C ARG A 202 8.08 -3.27 -7.63
N ASN A 203 7.69 -3.23 -8.91
CA ASN A 203 7.57 -4.40 -9.77
C ASN A 203 6.60 -5.47 -9.25
N GLY A 204 5.61 -5.06 -8.44
CA GLY A 204 4.59 -5.95 -7.88
C GLY A 204 3.37 -6.09 -8.80
N TRP A 205 2.84 -7.30 -8.97
CA TRP A 205 1.65 -7.57 -9.79
C TRP A 205 0.36 -7.02 -9.15
N SER A 206 0.33 -6.88 -7.83
CA SER A 206 -0.81 -6.42 -7.02
C SER A 206 -0.49 -5.11 -6.28
N ASP A 207 -1.23 -4.79 -5.21
CA ASP A 207 -1.04 -3.58 -4.40
C ASP A 207 0.39 -3.47 -3.83
N GLY A 208 0.88 -2.25 -3.70
CA GLY A 208 2.11 -2.01 -2.94
C GLY A 208 1.88 -2.29 -1.46
N ILE A 209 0.96 -1.59 -0.82
CA ILE A 209 0.56 -1.82 0.57
C ILE A 209 -0.95 -1.98 0.65
N TYR A 210 -1.40 -3.02 1.37
CA TYR A 210 -2.79 -3.28 1.67
C TYR A 210 -3.00 -3.27 3.19
N LEU A 211 -3.48 -2.13 3.70
CA LEU A 211 -3.74 -1.94 5.13
C LEU A 211 -5.17 -2.40 5.43
N MET A 212 -5.32 -3.57 6.04
CA MET A 212 -6.61 -4.07 6.48
C MET A 212 -6.88 -3.81 7.98
N GLY A 213 -5.94 -3.21 8.70
CA GLY A 213 -6.08 -2.82 10.09
C GLY A 213 -4.84 -2.16 10.64
N GLY A 214 -4.97 -1.43 11.75
CA GLY A 214 -3.91 -0.89 12.57
C GLY A 214 -3.61 0.60 12.39
N ASN A 215 -2.68 1.07 13.18
CA ASN A 215 -2.14 2.42 13.14
C ASN A 215 -0.89 2.42 12.25
N ALA A 216 -0.86 3.26 11.23
CA ALA A 216 0.20 3.22 10.23
C ALA A 216 0.80 4.60 9.91
N ILE A 217 2.13 4.63 9.80
CA ILE A 217 2.88 5.70 9.14
C ILE A 217 3.46 5.12 7.85
N VAL A 218 3.02 5.61 6.70
CA VAL A 218 3.54 5.25 5.38
C VAL A 218 4.18 6.50 4.78
N ALA A 219 5.50 6.64 4.91
CA ALA A 219 6.12 7.92 4.63
C ALA A 219 7.45 7.82 3.88
N ASN A 220 7.69 8.77 2.97
CA ASN A 220 8.96 8.92 2.24
C ASN A 220 9.36 7.67 1.43
N ASN A 221 8.39 6.90 0.96
CA ASN A 221 8.63 5.72 0.14
C ASN A 221 8.55 6.03 -1.35
N ILE A 222 9.15 5.15 -2.16
CA ILE A 222 8.97 5.12 -3.60
C ILE A 222 8.16 3.87 -3.95
N PHE A 223 7.00 4.06 -4.56
CA PHE A 223 6.20 3.02 -5.17
C PHE A 223 6.37 3.10 -6.68
N ALA A 224 6.70 2.00 -7.33
CA ALA A 224 6.93 2.01 -8.77
C ALA A 224 6.37 0.77 -9.43
N ALA A 225 5.49 0.98 -10.41
CA ALA A 225 4.88 -0.10 -11.18
C ALA A 225 4.14 -1.11 -10.29
N ASN A 226 3.22 -0.62 -9.45
CA ASN A 226 2.33 -1.48 -8.68
C ASN A 226 1.08 -1.80 -9.50
N GLY A 227 0.77 -3.09 -9.62
CA GLY A 227 -0.43 -3.60 -10.25
C GLY A 227 -0.34 -3.89 -11.75
N TYR A 228 -0.93 -5.02 -12.14
CA TYR A 228 -1.14 -5.42 -13.53
C TYR A 228 -2.60 -5.32 -13.94
N ASP A 229 -3.53 -5.93 -13.19
CA ASP A 229 -4.99 -5.86 -13.43
C ASP A 229 -5.71 -5.35 -12.18
N GLY A 230 -5.67 -4.06 -12.00
CA GLY A 230 -6.09 -3.41 -10.76
C GLY A 230 -4.89 -3.04 -9.91
N ALA A 231 -5.14 -2.80 -8.63
CA ALA A 231 -4.14 -2.46 -7.63
C ALA A 231 -3.71 -0.99 -7.56
N GLU A 232 -3.39 -0.63 -6.37
CA GLU A 232 -2.99 0.69 -5.93
C GLU A 232 -1.55 0.68 -5.37
N ALA A 233 -0.91 1.86 -5.26
CA ALA A 233 0.33 1.93 -4.50
C ALA A 233 0.06 1.74 -3.00
N VAL A 234 -0.99 2.39 -2.45
CA VAL A 234 -1.45 2.20 -1.07
C VAL A 234 -2.97 2.06 -1.05
N ASN A 235 -3.45 0.97 -0.48
CA ASN A 235 -4.87 0.63 -0.32
C ASN A 235 -5.19 0.51 1.17
N VAL A 236 -6.09 1.37 1.67
CA VAL A 236 -6.47 1.42 3.09
C VAL A 236 -7.90 0.95 3.25
N LYS A 237 -8.15 0.12 4.25
CA LYS A 237 -9.47 -0.44 4.59
C LYS A 237 -9.92 -0.03 6.00
N ALA A 238 -11.13 -0.44 6.38
CA ALA A 238 -11.66 -0.24 7.72
C ALA A 238 -10.74 -0.81 8.81
N GLY A 239 -10.79 -0.22 10.00
CA GLY A 239 -9.92 -0.58 11.13
C GLY A 239 -8.55 0.09 11.10
N CYS A 240 -8.32 1.06 10.17
CA CYS A 240 -7.04 1.76 10.05
C CYS A 240 -7.14 3.22 10.52
N VAL A 241 -6.06 3.67 11.16
CA VAL A 241 -5.71 5.09 11.29
C VAL A 241 -4.35 5.26 10.64
N ALA A 242 -4.25 6.08 9.59
CA ALA A 242 -3.04 6.15 8.79
C ALA A 242 -2.64 7.57 8.40
N ASP A 243 -1.35 7.85 8.46
CA ASP A 243 -0.72 8.99 7.80
C ASP A 243 0.08 8.47 6.60
N VAL A 244 -0.25 8.96 5.41
CA VAL A 244 0.40 8.61 4.14
C VAL A 244 1.01 9.87 3.56
N ALA A 245 2.33 10.07 3.71
CA ALA A 245 2.95 11.36 3.46
C ALA A 245 4.34 11.29 2.82
N GLY A 246 4.64 12.23 1.94
CA GLY A 246 5.98 12.37 1.37
C GLY A 246 6.39 11.24 0.41
N ASN A 247 5.43 10.41 -0.04
CA ASN A 247 5.73 9.30 -0.94
C ASN A 247 5.73 9.73 -2.40
N VAL A 248 6.55 9.05 -3.21
CA VAL A 248 6.51 9.10 -4.68
C VAL A 248 5.86 7.83 -5.18
N MET A 249 4.85 7.94 -6.04
CA MET A 249 4.10 6.83 -6.61
C MET A 249 4.12 6.95 -8.13
N PHE A 250 4.93 6.12 -8.79
CA PHE A 250 5.07 6.11 -10.24
C PHE A 250 4.28 4.97 -10.86
N SER A 251 3.39 5.30 -11.77
CA SER A 251 2.64 4.35 -12.61
C SER A 251 1.91 3.24 -11.82
N PRO A 252 1.17 3.54 -10.75
CA PRO A 252 0.24 2.55 -10.20
C PRO A 252 -0.85 2.23 -11.24
N ASN A 253 -1.26 0.96 -11.32
CA ASN A 253 -2.20 0.54 -12.37
C ASN A 253 -3.55 1.23 -12.26
N THR A 254 -4.12 1.30 -11.06
CA THR A 254 -5.43 1.93 -10.85
C THR A 254 -5.26 3.29 -10.15
N ASN A 255 -4.96 3.34 -8.87
CA ASN A 255 -4.79 4.62 -8.17
C ASN A 255 -3.44 4.67 -7.45
N GLY A 256 -2.94 5.88 -7.21
CA GLY A 256 -1.88 6.06 -6.22
C GLY A 256 -2.38 5.65 -4.84
N LEU A 257 -3.53 6.18 -4.45
CA LEU A 257 -4.15 5.91 -3.16
C LEU A 257 -5.60 5.44 -3.34
N LYS A 258 -5.97 4.37 -2.63
CA LYS A 258 -7.37 4.00 -2.39
C LYS A 258 -7.63 4.06 -0.90
N LEU A 259 -8.51 4.97 -0.51
CA LEU A 259 -8.82 5.32 0.87
C LEU A 259 -10.27 4.90 1.15
N SER A 260 -10.44 3.80 1.88
CA SER A 260 -11.74 3.12 1.97
C SER A 260 -12.02 2.66 3.40
N SER A 261 -13.30 2.65 3.79
CA SER A 261 -13.76 1.92 4.96
C SER A 261 -14.43 0.59 4.58
N SER A 262 -14.05 0.00 3.45
CA SER A 262 -14.53 -1.33 3.06
C SER A 262 -14.18 -2.35 4.15
N GLY A 263 -15.16 -3.18 4.52
CA GLY A 263 -15.04 -4.10 5.64
C GLY A 263 -15.34 -3.49 7.02
N GLN A 264 -15.93 -2.27 7.06
CA GLN A 264 -16.35 -1.67 8.33
C GLN A 264 -17.38 -2.56 9.05
N SER A 265 -17.17 -2.73 10.35
CA SER A 265 -18.00 -3.53 11.23
C SER A 265 -17.94 -2.96 12.67
N ASP A 266 -18.59 -3.60 13.62
CA ASP A 266 -18.48 -3.24 15.05
C ASP A 266 -17.05 -3.41 15.57
N GLU A 267 -16.26 -4.32 14.96
CA GLU A 267 -14.87 -4.57 15.34
C GLU A 267 -13.88 -3.71 14.54
N ARG A 268 -14.20 -3.42 13.29
CA ARG A 268 -13.36 -2.63 12.38
C ARG A 268 -13.98 -1.26 12.16
N ALA A 269 -13.49 -0.28 12.88
CA ALA A 269 -13.98 1.10 12.81
C ALA A 269 -13.77 1.72 11.41
N MET A 270 -14.51 2.79 11.14
CA MET A 270 -14.27 3.65 9.96
C MET A 270 -12.80 4.06 9.87
N ALA A 271 -12.24 3.93 8.66
CA ALA A 271 -10.86 4.35 8.39
C ALA A 271 -10.69 5.87 8.54
N LYS A 272 -9.57 6.28 9.11
CA LYS A 272 -9.17 7.68 9.26
C LYS A 272 -7.80 7.87 8.61
N ILE A 273 -7.71 8.72 7.60
CA ILE A 273 -6.51 8.86 6.80
C ILE A 273 -6.14 10.33 6.60
N GLN A 274 -4.87 10.67 6.82
CA GLN A 274 -4.24 11.90 6.36
C GLN A 274 -3.31 11.54 5.19
N ALA A 275 -3.62 12.02 3.99
CA ALA A 275 -2.82 11.77 2.77
C ALA A 275 -2.31 13.11 2.24
N TYR A 276 -1.04 13.41 2.46
CA TYR A 276 -0.51 14.74 2.19
C TYR A 276 0.94 14.73 1.70
N ASN A 277 1.30 15.76 0.98
CA ASN A 277 2.63 15.93 0.40
C ASN A 277 3.15 14.71 -0.38
N ASN A 278 2.28 13.94 -1.04
CA ASN A 278 2.70 12.86 -1.93
C ASN A 278 2.85 13.36 -3.37
N THR A 279 3.72 12.73 -4.14
CA THR A 279 3.85 12.92 -5.59
C THR A 279 3.36 11.67 -6.30
N ILE A 280 2.27 11.77 -7.08
CA ILE A 280 1.64 10.67 -7.80
C ILE A 280 1.75 10.92 -9.29
N ILE A 281 2.35 10.00 -10.03
CA ILE A 281 2.74 10.20 -11.43
C ILE A 281 2.21 9.08 -12.30
N ASN A 282 1.61 9.42 -13.44
CA ASN A 282 1.10 8.51 -14.47
C ASN A 282 0.10 7.46 -13.93
N ALA A 283 -0.65 7.79 -12.87
CA ALA A 283 -1.59 6.85 -12.28
C ALA A 283 -2.83 6.62 -13.16
N GLY A 284 -3.27 5.35 -13.25
CA GLY A 284 -4.54 4.96 -13.84
C GLY A 284 -4.53 4.69 -15.34
N TRP A 285 -3.51 5.06 -16.10
CA TRP A 285 -3.49 4.93 -17.55
C TRP A 285 -3.37 3.49 -18.05
N ARG A 286 -2.83 2.59 -17.26
CA ARG A 286 -2.77 1.16 -17.55
C ARG A 286 -4.08 0.43 -17.24
N ARG A 287 -5.05 1.11 -16.62
CA ARG A 287 -6.38 0.57 -16.30
C ARG A 287 -7.41 1.02 -17.32
N ASP A 288 -8.15 0.07 -17.89
CA ASP A 288 -9.18 0.33 -18.88
C ASP A 288 -10.41 1.08 -18.33
N GLY A 289 -11.10 1.77 -19.21
CA GLY A 289 -12.37 2.43 -18.95
C GLY A 289 -12.29 3.61 -18.00
N GLU A 290 -13.37 3.86 -17.26
CA GLU A 290 -13.53 4.96 -16.31
C GLU A 290 -12.93 4.66 -14.92
N LYS A 291 -11.95 3.78 -14.84
CA LYS A 291 -11.25 3.41 -13.60
C LYS A 291 -9.84 4.01 -13.58
N GLY A 292 -9.32 4.18 -12.38
CA GLY A 292 -7.98 4.68 -12.15
C GLY A 292 -7.91 6.20 -12.09
N GLY A 293 -6.83 6.67 -11.52
CA GLY A 293 -6.57 8.09 -11.30
C GLY A 293 -5.52 8.29 -10.24
N CYS A 294 -5.53 9.41 -9.57
CA CYS A 294 -4.56 9.66 -8.49
C CYS A 294 -5.03 9.10 -7.15
N VAL A 295 -6.23 9.46 -6.71
CA VAL A 295 -6.77 9.07 -5.40
C VAL A 295 -8.24 8.68 -5.55
N TYR A 296 -8.64 7.63 -4.87
CA TYR A 296 -10.03 7.19 -4.79
C TYR A 296 -10.46 7.04 -3.34
N VAL A 297 -11.51 7.79 -2.94
CA VAL A 297 -12.06 7.79 -1.58
C VAL A 297 -13.46 7.18 -1.61
N GLU A 298 -13.72 6.17 -0.79
CA GLU A 298 -15.00 5.46 -0.79
C GLU A 298 -15.42 4.93 0.59
N LYS A 299 -16.65 4.40 0.66
CA LYS A 299 -17.17 3.66 1.83
C LYS A 299 -17.10 4.46 3.12
N ASN A 300 -17.45 5.74 3.05
CA ASN A 300 -17.52 6.65 4.19
C ASN A 300 -16.20 6.81 4.97
N ALA A 301 -15.05 6.57 4.34
CA ALA A 301 -13.75 6.82 4.98
C ALA A 301 -13.58 8.31 5.30
N LEU A 302 -13.09 8.62 6.48
CA LEU A 302 -12.65 9.98 6.82
C LEU A 302 -11.24 10.18 6.26
N ALA A 303 -11.17 10.78 5.09
CA ALA A 303 -9.91 10.93 4.35
C ALA A 303 -9.65 12.39 4.01
N ASN A 304 -8.55 12.93 4.52
CA ASN A 304 -8.07 14.24 4.16
C ASN A 304 -6.93 14.10 3.13
N VAL A 305 -7.12 14.69 1.96
CA VAL A 305 -6.21 14.58 0.80
C VAL A 305 -5.79 15.99 0.40
N PHE A 306 -4.57 16.38 0.75
CA PHE A 306 -4.14 17.76 0.56
C PHE A 306 -2.61 17.88 0.32
N ASN A 307 -2.17 18.97 -0.26
CA ASN A 307 -0.78 19.27 -0.60
C ASN A 307 -0.09 18.21 -1.49
N ASN A 308 -0.88 17.34 -2.16
CA ASN A 308 -0.31 16.36 -3.06
C ASN A 308 -0.04 16.99 -4.43
N LEU A 309 1.03 16.51 -5.09
CA LEU A 309 1.36 16.80 -6.48
C LEU A 309 0.99 15.58 -7.32
N MET A 310 0.04 15.76 -8.21
CA MET A 310 -0.47 14.71 -9.10
C MET A 310 -0.13 15.09 -10.53
N VAL A 311 0.67 14.23 -11.19
CA VAL A 311 1.27 14.53 -12.50
C VAL A 311 0.81 13.50 -13.51
N ASN A 312 0.23 13.94 -14.62
CA ASN A 312 -0.23 13.03 -15.68
C ASN A 312 -1.18 11.92 -15.19
N CYS A 313 -1.90 12.10 -14.10
CA CYS A 313 -2.87 11.08 -13.68
C CYS A 313 -4.11 11.12 -14.57
N LYS A 314 -4.74 9.95 -14.78
CA LYS A 314 -5.90 9.82 -15.66
C LYS A 314 -7.09 10.66 -15.19
N PHE A 315 -7.40 10.61 -13.90
CA PHE A 315 -8.44 11.41 -13.26
C PHE A 315 -7.91 12.12 -12.02
N ARG A 316 -8.60 13.21 -11.62
CA ARG A 316 -8.40 13.85 -10.32
C ARG A 316 -8.79 12.93 -9.16
N ALA A 317 -8.51 13.37 -7.94
CA ALA A 317 -9.06 12.73 -6.75
C ALA A 317 -10.58 12.67 -6.86
N MET A 318 -11.16 11.50 -6.61
CA MET A 318 -12.58 11.26 -6.81
C MET A 318 -13.17 10.40 -5.70
N THR A 319 -14.48 10.52 -5.53
CA THR A 319 -15.24 9.69 -4.63
C THR A 319 -16.60 9.38 -5.25
N PRO A 320 -17.15 8.17 -5.11
CA PRO A 320 -18.49 7.87 -5.53
C PRO A 320 -19.52 8.64 -4.70
N ASN A 321 -20.65 8.96 -5.32
CA ASN A 321 -21.82 9.48 -4.62
C ASN A 321 -21.60 10.76 -3.79
N TYR A 322 -20.82 11.72 -4.29
CA TYR A 322 -20.65 13.03 -3.64
C TYR A 322 -21.97 13.72 -3.25
N LYS A 323 -23.03 13.49 -4.03
CA LYS A 323 -24.36 14.05 -3.77
C LYS A 323 -25.08 13.38 -2.60
N THR A 324 -24.58 12.27 -2.10
CA THR A 324 -25.19 11.46 -1.05
C THR A 324 -24.13 11.17 0.02
N PRO A 325 -23.71 12.19 0.80
CA PRO A 325 -22.71 12.01 1.86
C PRO A 325 -23.22 11.08 2.96
N ASN A 326 -22.30 10.57 3.77
CA ASN A 326 -22.57 9.78 4.97
C ASN A 326 -23.38 8.48 4.75
N LEU A 327 -23.34 7.91 3.54
CA LEU A 327 -23.84 6.56 3.31
C LEU A 327 -22.77 5.53 3.69
N PRO A 328 -23.01 4.65 4.68
CA PRO A 328 -22.01 3.71 5.18
C PRO A 328 -21.40 2.82 4.11
N ASP A 329 -22.20 2.42 3.13
CA ASP A 329 -21.76 1.45 2.12
C ASP A 329 -21.04 2.06 0.92
N GLU A 330 -21.37 3.31 0.55
CA GLU A 330 -20.84 3.92 -0.68
C GLU A 330 -20.51 5.41 -0.52
N GLY A 331 -21.06 6.06 0.51
CA GLY A 331 -21.08 7.50 0.60
C GLY A 331 -19.72 8.15 0.81
N TYR A 332 -19.73 9.44 0.55
CA TYR A 332 -18.66 10.37 0.91
C TYR A 332 -18.84 10.82 2.37
N ASN A 333 -17.78 10.77 3.16
CA ASN A 333 -17.79 11.37 4.50
C ASN A 333 -17.64 12.88 4.40
N ASP A 334 -18.65 13.63 4.83
CA ASP A 334 -18.73 15.10 4.71
C ASP A 334 -17.73 15.85 5.60
N GLN A 335 -17.02 15.16 6.49
CA GLN A 335 -15.92 15.71 7.26
C GLN A 335 -14.57 15.58 6.56
N SER A 336 -14.53 14.85 5.45
CA SER A 336 -13.30 14.70 4.65
C SER A 336 -12.96 16.00 3.90
N VAL A 337 -11.68 16.29 3.81
CA VAL A 337 -11.15 17.43 3.02
C VAL A 337 -10.35 16.86 1.84
N ILE A 338 -10.83 17.11 0.61
CA ILE A 338 -10.09 16.83 -0.62
C ILE A 338 -9.87 18.17 -1.30
N ASP A 339 -8.76 18.83 -0.96
CA ASP A 339 -8.48 20.20 -1.41
C ASP A 339 -6.99 20.53 -1.32
N TYR A 340 -6.59 21.69 -1.79
CA TYR A 340 -5.20 22.12 -1.80
C TYR A 340 -4.27 21.12 -2.49
N ASN A 341 -4.71 20.52 -3.61
CA ASN A 341 -3.89 19.61 -4.40
C ASN A 341 -3.40 20.31 -5.69
N TYR A 342 -2.34 19.79 -6.29
CA TYR A 342 -1.79 20.31 -7.52
C TYR A 342 -1.84 19.24 -8.61
N TYR A 343 -2.63 19.49 -9.66
CA TYR A 343 -2.83 18.58 -10.79
C TYR A 343 -2.07 19.12 -12.00
N ALA A 344 -0.83 18.68 -12.17
CA ALA A 344 0.03 19.01 -13.30
C ALA A 344 -0.12 17.98 -14.43
N SER A 345 0.11 18.41 -15.66
CA SER A 345 0.09 17.54 -16.81
C SER A 345 1.12 17.96 -17.86
N GLY A 346 1.67 16.99 -18.55
CA GLY A 346 2.35 17.19 -19.82
C GLY A 346 1.38 17.26 -20.99
N THR A 347 1.92 17.38 -22.19
CA THR A 347 1.16 17.51 -23.45
C THR A 347 1.13 16.23 -24.28
N GLN A 348 1.62 15.09 -23.72
CA GLN A 348 1.64 13.83 -24.44
C GLN A 348 0.23 13.27 -24.63
N LYS A 349 0.09 12.49 -25.69
CA LYS A 349 -1.14 11.77 -26.02
C LYS A 349 -1.15 10.40 -25.34
N SER A 350 -2.37 9.90 -25.12
CA SER A 350 -2.65 8.53 -24.73
C SER A 350 -3.55 7.85 -25.75
N ASP A 351 -3.34 6.58 -25.99
CA ASP A 351 -4.25 5.74 -26.78
C ASP A 351 -5.42 5.23 -25.93
N VAL A 352 -5.40 5.47 -24.61
CA VAL A 352 -6.47 5.06 -23.69
C VAL A 352 -7.63 6.05 -23.78
N VAL A 353 -8.77 5.55 -24.23
CA VAL A 353 -10.05 6.27 -24.24
C VAL A 353 -10.86 5.78 -23.05
N PHE A 354 -11.17 6.65 -22.10
CA PHE A 354 -11.91 6.27 -20.89
C PHE A 354 -13.38 6.72 -20.86
N ALA A 355 -13.79 7.49 -21.85
CA ALA A 355 -15.20 7.79 -22.11
C ALA A 355 -15.42 7.88 -23.61
N GLU A 356 -16.32 7.05 -24.16
CA GLU A 356 -16.63 7.02 -25.61
C GLU A 356 -17.01 8.39 -26.15
N GLU A 357 -17.73 9.20 -25.36
CA GLU A 357 -18.21 10.51 -25.73
C GLU A 357 -17.14 11.62 -25.64
N SER A 358 -16.14 11.46 -24.80
CA SER A 358 -15.08 12.46 -24.60
C SER A 358 -13.90 12.27 -25.53
N GLY A 359 -13.60 11.04 -25.91
CA GLY A 359 -12.49 10.72 -26.80
C GLY A 359 -11.14 11.24 -26.29
N VAL A 360 -10.90 11.18 -24.97
CA VAL A 360 -9.72 11.75 -24.34
C VAL A 360 -8.45 11.16 -24.96
N ALA A 361 -7.58 12.05 -25.43
CA ALA A 361 -6.34 11.67 -26.10
C ALA A 361 -5.08 12.30 -25.47
N TYR A 362 -5.21 13.37 -24.67
CA TYR A 362 -4.12 14.05 -24.01
C TYR A 362 -4.22 13.91 -22.48
N ALA A 363 -3.07 13.84 -21.79
CA ALA A 363 -3.05 13.69 -20.35
C ALA A 363 -3.84 14.79 -19.61
N TRP A 364 -3.70 16.06 -20.02
CA TRP A 364 -4.42 17.17 -19.40
C TRP A 364 -5.94 17.13 -19.61
N GLU A 365 -6.43 16.46 -20.66
CA GLU A 365 -7.88 16.29 -20.90
C GLU A 365 -8.54 15.47 -19.81
N GLY A 366 -7.82 14.52 -19.18
CA GLY A 366 -8.30 13.78 -18.02
C GLY A 366 -8.66 14.70 -16.86
N TYR A 367 -7.91 15.76 -16.66
CA TYR A 367 -8.21 16.77 -15.64
C TYR A 367 -9.33 17.73 -16.06
N ALA A 368 -9.52 17.94 -17.34
CA ALA A 368 -10.63 18.73 -17.85
C ALA A 368 -11.95 17.96 -17.89
N TYR A 369 -11.88 16.62 -17.99
CA TYR A 369 -13.04 15.76 -18.07
C TYR A 369 -13.82 15.71 -16.75
N ALA A 370 -15.12 15.98 -16.82
CA ALA A 370 -16.01 15.94 -15.67
C ALA A 370 -16.42 14.48 -15.36
N HIS A 371 -15.58 13.75 -14.62
CA HIS A 371 -15.94 12.41 -14.18
C HIS A 371 -17.25 12.44 -13.37
N LYS A 372 -18.15 11.47 -13.59
CA LYS A 372 -19.48 11.40 -12.93
C LYS A 372 -19.41 11.39 -11.40
N ASN A 373 -18.31 10.92 -10.84
CA ASN A 373 -18.05 10.86 -9.40
C ASN A 373 -17.25 12.06 -8.88
N TYR A 374 -16.92 13.01 -9.76
CA TYR A 374 -16.25 14.25 -9.36
C TYR A 374 -17.26 15.37 -9.19
N TYR A 375 -17.15 16.14 -8.12
CA TYR A 375 -18.09 17.19 -7.78
C TYR A 375 -17.35 18.51 -7.53
N GLU A 376 -17.18 19.28 -8.60
CA GLU A 376 -16.47 20.57 -8.56
C GLU A 376 -17.17 21.54 -7.60
N GLY A 377 -16.35 22.24 -6.80
CA GLY A 377 -16.81 23.19 -5.77
C GLY A 377 -17.10 22.55 -4.41
N VAL A 378 -17.17 21.22 -4.31
CA VAL A 378 -17.19 20.48 -3.04
C VAL A 378 -15.77 20.02 -2.70
N VAL A 379 -15.02 19.58 -3.74
CA VAL A 379 -13.61 19.26 -3.64
C VAL A 379 -12.79 20.21 -4.50
N ASP A 380 -11.49 20.25 -4.26
CA ASP A 380 -10.52 21.01 -5.06
C ASP A 380 -10.87 22.51 -5.22
N ALA A 381 -11.50 23.12 -4.19
CA ALA A 381 -11.86 24.54 -4.23
C ALA A 381 -10.65 25.46 -4.28
N HIS A 382 -9.53 25.06 -3.66
CA HIS A 382 -8.26 25.78 -3.62
C HIS A 382 -7.12 25.05 -4.36
N SER A 383 -7.46 23.98 -5.08
CA SER A 383 -6.49 23.18 -5.83
C SER A 383 -6.10 23.86 -7.14
N VAL A 384 -4.86 23.63 -7.59
CA VAL A 384 -4.41 24.02 -8.92
C VAL A 384 -4.71 22.88 -9.89
N ILE A 385 -5.45 23.18 -10.96
CA ILE A 385 -5.89 22.16 -11.93
C ILE A 385 -5.51 22.61 -13.34
N THR A 386 -4.70 21.80 -14.03
CA THR A 386 -4.39 21.97 -15.45
C THR A 386 -5.57 21.50 -16.29
N LYS A 387 -6.18 22.38 -17.05
CA LYS A 387 -7.38 22.12 -17.86
C LYS A 387 -7.19 22.35 -19.36
N THR A 388 -6.08 22.96 -19.76
CA THR A 388 -5.77 23.27 -21.17
C THR A 388 -4.31 22.96 -21.50
N ALA A 389 -4.01 22.83 -22.79
CA ALA A 389 -2.65 22.61 -23.27
C ALA A 389 -1.69 23.76 -22.89
N GLU A 390 -2.18 24.99 -22.87
CA GLU A 390 -1.38 26.18 -22.49
C GLU A 390 -1.02 26.15 -21.01
N GLU A 391 -1.93 25.67 -20.16
CA GLU A 391 -1.69 25.55 -18.73
C GLU A 391 -0.67 24.46 -18.38
N CYS A 392 -0.42 23.49 -19.26
CA CYS A 392 0.63 22.48 -19.04
C CYS A 392 2.01 23.11 -18.80
N ALA A 393 2.34 24.16 -19.57
CA ALA A 393 3.63 24.86 -19.42
C ALA A 393 3.66 25.76 -18.18
N VAL A 394 2.52 26.35 -17.80
CA VAL A 394 2.40 27.23 -16.63
C VAL A 394 2.50 26.42 -15.34
N ASN A 395 1.86 25.27 -15.34
CA ASN A 395 1.73 24.38 -14.18
C ASN A 395 2.80 23.27 -14.16
N ASP A 396 3.85 23.36 -14.99
CA ASP A 396 4.95 22.40 -14.98
C ASP A 396 5.65 22.40 -13.61
N PRO A 397 5.72 21.26 -12.91
CA PRO A 397 6.41 21.13 -11.62
C PRO A 397 7.90 21.46 -11.68
N LYS A 398 8.51 21.44 -12.86
CA LYS A 398 9.95 21.65 -13.09
C LYS A 398 10.81 20.70 -12.26
N PHE A 399 10.55 19.42 -12.40
CA PHE A 399 11.39 18.40 -11.76
C PHE A 399 12.86 18.55 -12.14
N MET A 400 13.76 18.17 -11.24
CA MET A 400 15.21 18.19 -11.49
C MET A 400 15.59 17.21 -12.60
N ASN A 401 15.00 16.02 -12.61
CA ASN A 401 15.24 15.00 -13.63
C ASN A 401 14.05 14.05 -13.77
N PHE A 402 12.97 14.53 -14.34
CA PHE A 402 11.85 13.70 -14.82
C PHE A 402 11.24 14.35 -16.06
N PRO A 403 11.33 13.71 -17.24
CA PRO A 403 10.86 14.30 -18.49
C PRO A 403 9.33 14.10 -18.64
N ILE A 404 8.57 15.01 -18.04
CA ILE A 404 7.10 14.93 -17.93
C ILE A 404 6.37 14.71 -19.27
N ASN A 405 6.98 15.13 -20.40
CA ASN A 405 6.41 15.04 -21.74
C ASN A 405 6.94 13.84 -22.55
N GLU A 406 7.90 13.07 -22.03
CA GLU A 406 8.59 12.03 -22.80
C GLU A 406 8.30 10.62 -22.26
N VAL A 407 8.07 10.49 -20.94
CA VAL A 407 7.71 9.21 -20.33
C VAL A 407 6.27 8.89 -20.72
N ALA A 408 6.07 7.77 -21.40
CA ALA A 408 4.74 7.37 -21.83
C ALA A 408 3.78 7.22 -20.64
N LEU A 409 2.50 7.59 -20.81
CA LEU A 409 1.52 7.56 -19.74
C LEU A 409 1.29 6.14 -19.19
N THR A 410 1.52 5.12 -20.04
CA THR A 410 1.39 3.71 -19.70
C THR A 410 2.72 3.04 -19.36
N ASP A 411 3.83 3.79 -19.32
CA ASP A 411 5.14 3.26 -18.96
C ASP A 411 5.16 2.86 -17.48
N TYR A 412 5.78 1.72 -17.20
CA TYR A 412 5.91 1.16 -15.86
C TYR A 412 7.36 0.78 -15.49
N VAL A 413 8.32 1.02 -16.38
CA VAL A 413 9.74 0.78 -16.09
C VAL A 413 10.31 1.98 -15.35
N TYR A 414 10.59 1.81 -14.06
CA TYR A 414 11.12 2.88 -13.23
C TYR A 414 12.61 3.12 -13.49
N ASN A 415 12.98 4.37 -13.74
CA ASN A 415 14.38 4.75 -13.91
C ASN A 415 14.94 5.35 -12.61
N ASN A 416 15.91 4.68 -12.01
CA ASN A 416 16.56 5.13 -10.77
C ASN A 416 17.31 6.48 -10.90
N ALA A 417 17.54 6.99 -12.11
CA ALA A 417 18.13 8.30 -12.32
C ALA A 417 17.11 9.45 -12.22
N TRP A 418 15.81 9.16 -12.16
CA TRP A 418 14.81 10.20 -11.98
C TRP A 418 14.94 10.88 -10.62
N ASP A 419 14.73 12.18 -10.64
CA ASP A 419 14.81 13.05 -9.48
C ASP A 419 13.58 13.96 -9.44
N PHE A 420 12.70 13.69 -8.49
CA PHE A 420 11.45 14.42 -8.31
C PHE A 420 11.55 15.64 -7.40
N HIS A 421 12.76 16.04 -6.99
CA HIS A 421 12.97 17.39 -6.46
C HIS A 421 12.65 18.41 -7.54
N VAL A 422 12.29 19.60 -7.14
CA VAL A 422 11.90 20.63 -8.07
C VAL A 422 12.94 21.77 -8.13
N GLN A 423 13.00 22.44 -9.27
CA GLN A 423 13.88 23.58 -9.47
C GLN A 423 13.39 24.80 -8.67
N ALA A 424 14.29 25.68 -8.30
CA ALA A 424 13.94 26.98 -7.73
C ALA A 424 13.01 27.75 -8.69
N GLY A 425 11.90 28.29 -8.15
CA GLY A 425 10.86 28.94 -8.95
C GLY A 425 9.86 27.98 -9.59
N SER A 426 9.82 26.71 -9.18
CA SER A 426 8.72 25.81 -9.48
C SER A 426 7.41 26.35 -8.89
N PRO A 427 6.29 26.29 -9.63
CA PRO A 427 4.99 26.75 -9.13
C PRO A 427 4.47 25.90 -7.95
N VAL A 428 4.94 24.66 -7.79
CA VAL A 428 4.51 23.77 -6.70
C VAL A 428 5.06 24.14 -5.32
N LEU A 429 5.96 25.12 -5.26
CA LEU A 429 6.56 25.59 -3.98
C LEU A 429 5.67 26.58 -3.23
N THR A 430 4.56 27.03 -3.80
CA THR A 430 3.67 28.04 -3.21
C THR A 430 2.21 27.71 -3.44
N GLY A 431 1.33 28.22 -2.57
CA GLY A 431 -0.11 28.05 -2.71
C GLY A 431 -0.69 26.78 -2.08
N ALA A 432 0.15 25.95 -1.52
CA ALA A 432 -0.29 24.80 -0.73
C ALA A 432 -0.83 25.24 0.65
N TYR A 433 -1.58 24.37 1.29
CA TYR A 433 -2.03 24.56 2.67
C TYR A 433 -0.83 24.64 3.63
N ASP A 434 -0.87 25.57 4.58
CA ASP A 434 0.26 25.95 5.43
C ASP A 434 0.36 25.21 6.78
N GLY A 435 -0.58 24.28 7.07
CA GLY A 435 -0.52 23.44 8.26
C GLY A 435 -1.17 23.99 9.53
N ASN A 436 -2.05 24.99 9.45
CA ASN A 436 -2.64 25.66 10.63
C ASN A 436 -4.00 25.11 11.09
N ASP A 437 -4.63 24.18 10.37
CA ASP A 437 -5.89 23.56 10.75
C ASP A 437 -5.66 22.23 11.48
N ALA A 438 -6.21 22.12 12.71
CA ALA A 438 -6.09 20.91 13.51
C ALA A 438 -6.75 19.68 12.85
N ALA A 439 -7.75 19.87 12.00
CA ALA A 439 -8.39 18.77 11.27
C ALA A 439 -7.46 18.12 10.23
N LEU A 440 -6.47 18.88 9.74
CA LEU A 440 -5.48 18.43 8.77
C LEU A 440 -4.12 18.07 9.41
N ALA A 441 -4.04 18.06 10.75
CA ALA A 441 -2.84 17.66 11.45
C ALA A 441 -2.62 16.13 11.30
N PRO A 442 -1.38 15.67 11.09
CA PRO A 442 -1.06 14.25 11.09
C PRO A 442 -1.46 13.57 12.39
N TYR A 443 -2.05 12.38 12.32
CA TYR A 443 -2.47 11.61 13.50
C TYR A 443 -1.27 11.25 14.41
N PHE A 444 -0.11 11.01 13.81
CA PHE A 444 1.09 10.60 14.51
C PHE A 444 2.21 11.66 14.43
N GLY A 445 1.86 12.92 14.20
CA GLY A 445 2.83 14.01 14.04
C GLY A 445 3.52 14.45 15.33
N THR A 446 2.89 14.27 16.49
CA THR A 446 3.39 14.77 17.79
C THR A 446 3.92 13.62 18.65
N GLU A 447 3.08 12.64 18.97
CA GLU A 447 3.45 11.54 19.86
C GLU A 447 4.12 10.39 19.09
N GLY A 448 3.77 10.23 17.82
CA GLY A 448 4.26 9.18 16.96
C GLY A 448 3.68 7.81 17.27
N LEU A 449 4.23 6.79 16.61
CA LEU A 449 4.01 5.37 16.88
C LEU A 449 5.26 4.78 17.52
N SER A 450 5.07 4.08 18.64
CA SER A 450 6.17 3.32 19.26
C SER A 450 6.26 1.95 18.60
N VAL A 451 7.39 1.65 17.95
CA VAL A 451 7.69 0.39 17.30
C VAL A 451 9.14 -0.01 17.68
N ASN A 452 9.34 -1.23 18.12
CA ASN A 452 10.65 -1.72 18.62
C ASN A 452 11.29 -0.78 19.65
N GLY A 453 10.47 -0.25 20.56
CA GLY A 453 10.92 0.66 21.62
C GLY A 453 11.37 2.06 21.17
N LYS A 454 11.20 2.39 19.87
CA LYS A 454 11.50 3.73 19.31
C LYS A 454 10.21 4.42 18.91
N SER A 455 10.13 5.75 19.06
CA SER A 455 9.00 6.55 18.56
C SER A 455 9.29 7.05 17.16
N TYR A 456 8.36 6.82 16.25
CA TYR A 456 8.38 7.29 14.86
C TYR A 456 7.26 8.29 14.68
N THR A 457 7.58 9.49 14.19
CA THR A 457 6.58 10.53 13.92
C THR A 457 6.32 10.66 12.43
N SER A 458 5.08 10.97 12.08
CA SER A 458 4.73 11.32 10.71
C SER A 458 5.45 12.59 10.26
N PRO A 459 5.78 12.73 8.97
CA PRO A 459 6.32 13.97 8.43
C PRO A 459 5.46 15.19 8.78
N LYS A 460 6.08 16.33 8.93
CA LYS A 460 5.34 17.59 9.07
C LYS A 460 4.63 17.92 7.75
N VAL A 461 3.49 18.58 7.86
CA VAL A 461 2.83 19.18 6.70
C VAL A 461 3.71 20.32 6.19
N GLU A 462 4.15 20.19 4.93
CA GLU A 462 4.98 21.20 4.27
C GLU A 462 4.11 22.12 3.40
N ALA A 463 4.32 23.43 3.48
CA ALA A 463 3.57 24.42 2.71
C ALA A 463 3.99 24.45 1.23
N ARG A 464 4.08 23.27 0.61
CA ARG A 464 4.35 23.00 -0.81
C ARG A 464 3.55 21.82 -1.27
N PHE A 465 3.41 21.65 -2.57
CA PHE A 465 2.81 20.46 -3.14
C PHE A 465 3.86 19.37 -3.40
N GLY A 466 3.49 18.11 -3.13
CA GLY A 466 4.33 16.96 -3.44
C GLY A 466 5.36 16.57 -2.38
N ALA A 467 6.04 15.46 -2.65
CA ALA A 467 6.96 14.79 -1.74
C ALA A 467 8.23 15.61 -1.48
N TYR A 468 8.77 16.23 -2.53
CA TYR A 468 10.07 16.90 -2.45
C TYR A 468 9.96 18.39 -2.79
N GLY A 469 10.77 19.22 -2.11
CA GLY A 469 11.01 20.61 -2.44
C GLY A 469 12.23 20.77 -3.36
N THR A 470 12.93 21.91 -3.24
CA THR A 470 14.25 22.11 -3.86
C THR A 470 15.31 21.30 -3.12
N LYS A 471 16.36 20.89 -3.86
CA LYS A 471 17.59 20.37 -3.23
C LYS A 471 18.34 21.43 -2.48
#